data_67565f82edecfbe100edb837ad156bab
#
_entry.id   67565f82edecfbe100edb837ad156bab
#
_cell.length_a   1.000
_cell.length_b   1.000
_cell.length_c   1.000
_cell.angle_alpha   90.00
_cell.angle_beta   90.00
_cell.angle_gamma   90.00
#
_symmetry.space_group_name_H-M   'P 1'
#
loop_
_entity.id
_entity.type
_entity.pdbx_description
1 polymer ?
#
loop_
_entity_poly.entity_id
_entity_poly.type
_entity_poly.pdbx_seq_one_letter_code
_entity_poly.pdbx_strand_id
1 'polypeptide(L)'
;MVNRPYWKNILRTARGSMSRFLAIFAIVALGSGFLAGVLASPLDMRISADSYMDQSDMYDLRVVSTQGLTDGDIEELRELEGVLSAGPAYDTDTVLISETGDSHTARIHTLPSSGRYHPELLEGRYPESAGECAVILTKTFTGDSDWLGKKLSVDPGEENENMVREFTVVGTVRSALYISLENARTQVGTGSIDLKLYTPPESFDQDYYTAAYITVDGSTELNSFNGEYDALIDDMSARLEELGEERAVVRYNEIIDEANAELSDAQKEYDDAKADADRELSDALKELEDAEKELDHGRQELEEAKKELEDGQKEIDGGWAEYRAEIANAQKEIDNGWAQIDGYQAQLDSGFTEISAAQGQITAGYKELESSEGQLAAAKARLDATKVQLDGLAEGKAALAGLAAQLGLPQGDGSDAWAIEPIIMLEQVSPEAGAQFAQLKTGLESL
;
A
#
# COMPACT_ATOMS: atom_id res chain seq x y z
N MET A 1 -29.67 20.24 -76.17
CA MET A 1 -28.76 21.19 -76.86
C MET A 1 -28.60 22.44 -76.00
N VAL A 2 -27.41 22.64 -75.47
CA VAL A 2 -27.15 23.82 -74.63
C VAL A 2 -26.97 25.03 -75.54
N ASN A 3 -27.87 26.05 -75.40
CA ASN A 3 -27.98 27.20 -76.33
C ASN A 3 -26.68 28.05 -76.18
N ARG A 4 -25.78 28.00 -77.19
CA ARG A 4 -24.50 28.75 -77.24
C ARG A 4 -24.68 30.28 -76.96
N PRO A 5 -25.77 30.95 -77.43
CA PRO A 5 -26.00 32.36 -77.10
C PRO A 5 -26.21 32.63 -75.59
N TYR A 6 -26.86 31.72 -74.88
CA TYR A 6 -27.14 31.84 -73.44
C TYR A 6 -25.84 31.85 -72.60
N TRP A 7 -24.94 30.93 -72.85
CA TRP A 7 -23.65 30.89 -72.21
C TRP A 7 -22.75 32.09 -72.57
N LYS A 8 -22.83 32.58 -73.79
CA LYS A 8 -22.11 33.78 -74.23
C LYS A 8 -22.58 35.04 -73.55
N ASN A 9 -23.88 35.11 -73.25
CA ASN A 9 -24.49 36.23 -72.46
C ASN A 9 -24.10 36.16 -70.99
N ILE A 10 -24.15 35.00 -70.38
CA ILE A 10 -23.67 34.78 -68.99
C ILE A 10 -22.22 35.19 -68.86
N LEU A 11 -21.33 34.75 -69.71
CA LEU A 11 -19.91 35.11 -69.72
C LEU A 11 -19.68 36.60 -69.91
N ARG A 12 -20.51 37.27 -70.81
CA ARG A 12 -20.43 38.72 -71.01
C ARG A 12 -20.89 39.51 -69.79
N THR A 13 -21.97 39.10 -69.14
CA THR A 13 -22.48 39.72 -67.88
C THR A 13 -21.51 39.53 -66.76
N ALA A 14 -20.93 38.35 -66.61
CA ALA A 14 -19.89 38.07 -65.63
C ALA A 14 -18.66 38.96 -65.79
N ARG A 15 -18.16 39.14 -67.06
CA ARG A 15 -17.04 40.06 -67.37
C ARG A 15 -17.35 41.52 -67.10
N GLY A 16 -18.62 41.94 -67.34
CA GLY A 16 -19.09 43.35 -67.09
C GLY A 16 -19.24 43.69 -65.57
N SER A 17 -19.34 42.65 -64.70
CA SER A 17 -19.48 42.79 -63.26
C SER A 17 -18.47 41.95 -62.49
N MET A 18 -17.25 41.88 -62.99
CA MET A 18 -16.18 41.01 -62.50
C MET A 18 -15.93 41.18 -61.00
N SER A 19 -15.98 42.37 -60.48
CA SER A 19 -15.80 42.67 -59.07
C SER A 19 -16.89 42.03 -58.18
N ARG A 20 -18.16 42.06 -58.60
CA ARG A 20 -19.26 41.38 -57.88
C ARG A 20 -19.15 39.86 -58.01
N PHE A 21 -18.80 39.37 -59.21
CA PHE A 21 -18.61 37.95 -59.42
C PHE A 21 -17.48 37.42 -58.54
N LEU A 22 -16.33 38.11 -58.50
CA LEU A 22 -15.19 37.74 -57.67
C LEU A 22 -15.54 37.80 -56.18
N ALA A 23 -16.32 38.81 -55.75
CA ALA A 23 -16.76 38.89 -54.37
C ALA A 23 -17.64 37.71 -53.98
N ILE A 24 -18.66 37.38 -54.78
CA ILE A 24 -19.56 36.27 -54.52
C ILE A 24 -18.76 34.92 -54.58
N PHE A 25 -17.92 34.78 -55.60
CA PHE A 25 -17.06 33.60 -55.73
C PHE A 25 -16.14 33.42 -54.51
N ALA A 26 -15.52 34.49 -54.05
CA ALA A 26 -14.64 34.45 -52.86
C ALA A 26 -15.43 34.07 -51.59
N ILE A 27 -16.64 34.62 -51.42
CA ILE A 27 -17.48 34.26 -50.24
C ILE A 27 -17.89 32.80 -50.31
N VAL A 28 -18.33 32.31 -51.47
CA VAL A 28 -18.73 30.90 -51.65
C VAL A 28 -17.52 29.98 -51.51
N ALA A 29 -16.38 30.34 -52.10
CA ALA A 29 -15.15 29.56 -52.01
C ALA A 29 -14.62 29.51 -50.60
N LEU A 30 -14.62 30.65 -49.89
CA LEU A 30 -14.23 30.68 -48.45
C LEU A 30 -15.20 29.86 -47.60
N GLY A 31 -16.51 30.01 -47.80
CA GLY A 31 -17.52 29.27 -47.04
C GLY A 31 -17.46 27.76 -47.26
N SER A 32 -17.37 27.35 -48.54
CA SER A 32 -17.26 25.93 -48.88
C SER A 32 -15.89 25.35 -48.49
N GLY A 33 -14.80 26.09 -48.67
CA GLY A 33 -13.46 25.69 -48.27
C GLY A 33 -13.33 25.57 -46.76
N PHE A 34 -13.89 26.54 -46.01
CA PHE A 34 -13.94 26.49 -44.57
C PHE A 34 -14.76 25.28 -44.09
N LEU A 35 -15.95 25.09 -44.65
CA LEU A 35 -16.81 23.95 -44.28
C LEU A 35 -16.13 22.62 -44.57
N ALA A 36 -15.53 22.49 -45.77
CA ALA A 36 -14.78 21.29 -46.15
C ALA A 36 -13.60 21.04 -45.20
N GLY A 37 -12.84 22.09 -44.83
CA GLY A 37 -11.73 22.00 -43.92
C GLY A 37 -12.17 21.58 -42.50
N VAL A 38 -13.26 22.15 -42.00
CA VAL A 38 -13.82 21.79 -40.68
C VAL A 38 -14.32 20.33 -40.66
N LEU A 39 -14.93 19.86 -41.77
CA LEU A 39 -15.41 18.48 -41.86
C LEU A 39 -14.27 17.46 -42.08
N ALA A 40 -13.21 17.84 -42.76
CA ALA A 40 -12.03 16.98 -42.96
C ALA A 40 -11.13 16.89 -41.71
N SER A 41 -11.04 17.98 -40.94
CA SER A 41 -10.12 18.08 -39.78
C SER A 41 -10.28 16.95 -38.76
N PRO A 42 -11.50 16.53 -38.31
CA PRO A 42 -11.63 15.43 -37.36
C PRO A 42 -11.12 14.09 -37.92
N LEU A 43 -11.31 13.84 -39.23
CA LEU A 43 -10.83 12.64 -39.88
C LEU A 43 -9.30 12.62 -39.97
N ASP A 44 -8.70 13.73 -40.42
CA ASP A 44 -7.25 13.86 -40.47
C ASP A 44 -6.59 13.74 -39.08
N MET A 45 -7.24 14.31 -38.08
CA MET A 45 -6.76 14.18 -36.67
C MET A 45 -6.80 12.74 -36.21
N ARG A 46 -7.87 11.98 -36.50
CA ARG A 46 -7.98 10.56 -36.13
C ARG A 46 -6.90 9.72 -36.84
N ILE A 47 -6.74 9.89 -38.13
CA ILE A 47 -5.71 9.19 -38.92
C ILE A 47 -4.31 9.51 -38.37
N SER A 48 -4.05 10.76 -38.01
CA SER A 48 -2.76 11.18 -37.49
C SER A 48 -2.52 10.62 -36.07
N ALA A 49 -3.55 10.56 -35.27
CA ALA A 49 -3.46 9.99 -33.92
C ALA A 49 -3.25 8.48 -33.97
N ASP A 50 -3.99 7.78 -34.80
CA ASP A 50 -3.86 6.36 -35.08
C ASP A 50 -2.43 6.01 -35.51
N SER A 51 -1.95 6.66 -36.58
CA SER A 51 -0.59 6.48 -37.07
C SER A 51 0.49 6.78 -36.00
N TYR A 52 0.25 7.73 -35.11
CA TYR A 52 1.17 8.02 -33.99
C TYR A 52 1.15 6.95 -32.93
N MET A 53 -0.02 6.40 -32.58
CA MET A 53 -0.16 5.29 -31.65
C MET A 53 0.54 4.03 -32.21
N ASP A 54 0.31 3.69 -33.47
CA ASP A 54 0.96 2.55 -34.13
C ASP A 54 2.49 2.69 -34.18
N GLN A 55 2.99 3.88 -34.56
CA GLN A 55 4.44 4.15 -34.63
C GLN A 55 5.10 4.08 -33.24
N SER A 56 4.33 4.28 -32.19
CA SER A 56 4.79 4.20 -30.80
C SER A 56 4.66 2.80 -30.24
N ASP A 57 4.14 1.82 -31.00
CA ASP A 57 3.76 0.48 -30.51
C ASP A 57 2.91 0.56 -29.23
N MET A 58 1.93 1.48 -29.20
CA MET A 58 1.11 1.71 -28.04
C MET A 58 0.27 0.47 -27.71
N TYR A 59 0.12 0.17 -26.43
CA TYR A 59 -0.76 -0.90 -25.99
C TYR A 59 -2.25 -0.53 -26.19
N ASP A 60 -3.07 -1.55 -26.39
CA ASP A 60 -4.52 -1.38 -26.64
C ASP A 60 -5.31 -1.33 -25.32
N LEU A 61 -4.93 -2.15 -24.35
CA LEU A 61 -5.64 -2.30 -23.10
C LEU A 61 -4.69 -2.22 -21.90
N ARG A 62 -5.23 -1.75 -20.80
CA ARG A 62 -4.55 -1.71 -19.50
C ARG A 62 -5.38 -2.47 -18.48
N VAL A 63 -4.84 -3.55 -17.95
CA VAL A 63 -5.39 -4.28 -16.82
C VAL A 63 -4.82 -3.68 -15.55
N VAL A 64 -5.67 -3.44 -14.57
CA VAL A 64 -5.28 -2.96 -13.24
C VAL A 64 -5.92 -3.84 -12.18
N SER A 65 -5.20 -4.07 -11.09
CA SER A 65 -5.70 -4.80 -9.95
C SER A 65 -5.53 -3.99 -8.66
N THR A 66 -6.54 -3.98 -7.83
CA THR A 66 -6.48 -3.34 -6.50
C THR A 66 -5.65 -4.14 -5.50
N GLN A 67 -5.43 -5.42 -5.78
CA GLN A 67 -4.64 -6.34 -4.97
C GLN A 67 -3.25 -6.63 -5.56
N GLY A 68 -2.90 -5.91 -6.61
CA GLY A 68 -1.72 -6.16 -7.41
C GLY A 68 -1.89 -7.36 -8.36
N LEU A 69 -0.97 -7.45 -9.32
CA LEU A 69 -0.84 -8.54 -10.28
C LEU A 69 0.46 -9.29 -9.96
N THR A 70 0.42 -10.60 -9.93
CA THR A 70 1.59 -11.45 -9.73
C THR A 70 2.24 -11.83 -11.06
N ASP A 71 3.44 -12.43 -11.02
CA ASP A 71 4.07 -13.00 -12.21
C ASP A 71 3.18 -14.04 -12.87
N GLY A 72 2.45 -14.83 -12.07
CA GLY A 72 1.48 -15.80 -12.58
C GLY A 72 0.32 -15.17 -13.33
N ASP A 73 -0.18 -14.02 -12.87
CA ASP A 73 -1.22 -13.26 -13.57
C ASP A 73 -0.71 -12.72 -14.92
N ILE A 74 0.53 -12.24 -14.96
CA ILE A 74 1.14 -11.76 -16.21
C ILE A 74 1.34 -12.91 -17.20
N GLU A 75 1.71 -14.10 -16.75
CA GLU A 75 1.86 -15.28 -17.60
C GLU A 75 0.51 -15.70 -18.19
N GLU A 76 -0.55 -15.80 -17.39
CA GLU A 76 -1.90 -16.09 -17.83
C GLU A 76 -2.43 -15.06 -18.85
N LEU A 77 -2.12 -13.78 -18.63
CA LEU A 77 -2.43 -12.71 -19.60
C LEU A 77 -1.70 -12.89 -20.92
N ARG A 78 -0.46 -13.40 -20.92
CA ARG A 78 0.32 -13.68 -22.14
C ARG A 78 -0.19 -14.89 -22.91
N GLU A 79 -0.69 -15.90 -22.19
CA GLU A 79 -1.20 -17.14 -22.79
C GLU A 79 -2.64 -16.99 -23.32
N LEU A 80 -3.33 -15.89 -22.98
CA LEU A 80 -4.69 -15.65 -23.42
C LEU A 80 -4.75 -15.52 -24.95
N GLU A 81 -5.60 -16.30 -25.60
CA GLU A 81 -5.76 -16.28 -27.06
C GLU A 81 -6.17 -14.88 -27.57
N GLY A 82 -5.44 -14.35 -28.52
CA GLY A 82 -5.64 -13.00 -29.08
C GLY A 82 -4.82 -11.92 -28.39
N VAL A 83 -4.05 -12.24 -27.36
CA VAL A 83 -3.04 -11.35 -26.78
C VAL A 83 -1.74 -11.50 -27.55
N LEU A 84 -1.28 -10.42 -28.17
CA LEU A 84 0.01 -10.38 -28.85
C LEU A 84 1.16 -10.20 -27.87
N SER A 85 0.95 -9.37 -26.83
CA SER A 85 1.91 -9.18 -25.75
C SER A 85 1.21 -8.69 -24.50
N ALA A 86 1.69 -9.13 -23.31
CA ALA A 86 1.33 -8.58 -22.03
C ALA A 86 2.61 -8.27 -21.23
N GLY A 87 2.74 -7.04 -20.79
CA GLY A 87 3.89 -6.54 -20.02
C GLY A 87 3.47 -6.02 -18.66
N PRO A 88 4.16 -6.45 -17.57
CA PRO A 88 3.93 -5.91 -16.24
C PRO A 88 4.35 -4.44 -16.17
N ALA A 89 3.68 -3.69 -15.32
CA ALA A 89 4.00 -2.28 -15.08
C ALA A 89 3.71 -1.87 -13.63
N TYR A 90 4.45 -0.87 -13.19
CA TYR A 90 4.13 -0.12 -11.98
C TYR A 90 3.69 1.28 -12.38
N ASP A 91 2.48 1.62 -12.01
CA ASP A 91 1.93 2.97 -12.13
C ASP A 91 1.58 3.47 -10.74
N THR A 92 2.17 4.57 -10.32
CA THR A 92 1.87 5.17 -9.00
C THR A 92 1.78 6.68 -9.10
N ASP A 93 0.91 7.25 -8.27
CA ASP A 93 0.81 8.69 -8.08
C ASP A 93 1.46 9.06 -6.75
N THR A 94 2.30 10.08 -6.77
CA THR A 94 3.01 10.57 -5.58
C THR A 94 3.27 12.06 -5.67
N VAL A 95 3.77 12.66 -4.60
CA VAL A 95 4.26 14.04 -4.61
C VAL A 95 5.78 14.02 -4.68
N LEU A 96 6.32 14.71 -5.68
CA LEU A 96 7.76 14.91 -5.86
C LEU A 96 8.14 16.35 -5.55
N ILE A 97 9.26 16.51 -4.87
CA ILE A 97 9.84 17.81 -4.54
C ILE A 97 11.11 18.01 -5.39
N SER A 98 11.17 19.12 -6.11
CA SER A 98 12.35 19.50 -6.88
C SER A 98 13.47 20.03 -5.99
N GLU A 99 14.69 20.16 -6.52
CA GLU A 99 15.82 20.77 -5.81
C GLU A 99 15.55 22.24 -5.40
N THR A 100 14.64 22.92 -6.10
CA THR A 100 14.19 24.29 -5.77
C THR A 100 13.16 24.34 -4.66
N GLY A 101 12.65 23.17 -4.21
CA GLY A 101 11.61 23.05 -3.19
C GLY A 101 10.19 23.12 -3.75
N ASP A 102 10.03 23.14 -5.08
CA ASP A 102 8.71 23.12 -5.71
C ASP A 102 8.12 21.73 -5.62
N SER A 103 6.86 21.64 -5.22
CA SER A 103 6.12 20.39 -5.08
C SER A 103 5.31 20.12 -6.35
N HIS A 104 5.43 18.91 -6.88
CA HIS A 104 4.74 18.43 -8.07
C HIS A 104 3.93 17.17 -7.76
N THR A 105 2.66 17.19 -8.09
CA THR A 105 1.85 15.96 -8.07
C THR A 105 2.20 15.14 -9.31
N ALA A 106 2.90 14.04 -9.10
CA ALA A 106 3.52 13.26 -10.15
C ALA A 106 2.86 11.90 -10.34
N ARG A 107 2.81 11.45 -11.59
CA ARG A 107 2.55 10.07 -11.96
C ARG A 107 3.82 9.43 -12.46
N ILE A 108 4.20 8.33 -11.85
CA ILE A 108 5.38 7.54 -12.19
C ILE A 108 4.94 6.27 -12.90
N HIS A 109 5.47 6.06 -14.09
CA HIS A 109 5.28 4.85 -14.87
C HIS A 109 6.59 4.09 -14.97
N THR A 110 6.52 2.78 -15.03
CA THR A 110 7.68 2.01 -15.49
C THR A 110 7.81 2.04 -17.01
N LEU A 111 9.04 2.01 -17.47
CA LEU A 111 9.31 1.70 -18.89
C LEU A 111 8.86 0.26 -19.16
N PRO A 112 8.10 0.02 -20.23
CA PRO A 112 7.62 -1.32 -20.54
C PRO A 112 8.77 -2.30 -20.76
N SER A 113 8.79 -3.39 -20.03
CA SER A 113 9.77 -4.46 -20.18
C SER A 113 9.50 -5.35 -21.42
N SER A 114 8.32 -5.27 -22.00
CA SER A 114 7.92 -6.05 -23.17
C SER A 114 8.64 -5.65 -24.47
N GLY A 115 9.38 -4.54 -24.47
CA GLY A 115 10.12 -4.06 -25.65
C GLY A 115 9.26 -3.50 -26.78
N ARG A 116 7.94 -3.36 -26.59
CA ARG A 116 7.04 -2.85 -27.65
C ARG A 116 6.78 -1.36 -27.52
N TYR A 117 6.08 -0.90 -26.51
CA TYR A 117 5.82 0.53 -26.35
C TYR A 117 7.08 1.30 -25.99
N HIS A 118 7.48 2.25 -26.82
CA HIS A 118 8.62 3.12 -26.57
C HIS A 118 8.20 4.58 -26.66
N PRO A 119 8.28 5.34 -25.55
CA PRO A 119 8.12 6.78 -25.62
C PRO A 119 9.23 7.38 -26.48
N GLU A 120 8.92 8.39 -27.27
CA GLU A 120 9.89 9.08 -28.12
C GLU A 120 10.92 9.83 -27.27
N LEU A 121 12.21 9.48 -27.37
CA LEU A 121 13.28 10.19 -26.69
C LEU A 121 13.51 11.55 -27.36
N LEU A 122 13.42 12.63 -26.59
CA LEU A 122 13.64 14.00 -27.05
C LEU A 122 15.06 14.48 -26.75
N GLU A 123 15.51 14.29 -25.50
CA GLU A 123 16.85 14.66 -25.05
C GLU A 123 17.37 13.67 -24.02
N GLY A 124 18.70 13.52 -23.92
CA GLY A 124 19.36 12.65 -22.96
C GLY A 124 19.31 11.18 -23.38
N ARG A 125 18.97 10.31 -22.45
CA ARG A 125 18.83 8.86 -22.65
C ARG A 125 17.66 8.29 -21.87
N TYR A 126 17.29 7.06 -22.15
CA TYR A 126 16.34 6.33 -21.30
C TYR A 126 16.99 6.02 -19.92
N PRO A 127 16.18 5.99 -18.85
CA PRO A 127 16.64 5.53 -17.55
C PRO A 127 16.94 4.03 -17.58
N GLU A 128 18.09 3.64 -17.02
CA GLU A 128 18.59 2.25 -17.03
C GLU A 128 18.79 1.69 -15.61
N SER A 129 18.83 2.56 -14.61
CA SER A 129 19.11 2.18 -13.22
C SER A 129 18.04 2.71 -12.28
N ALA A 130 17.81 2.00 -11.17
CA ALA A 130 16.95 2.48 -10.10
C ALA A 130 17.35 3.91 -9.66
N GLY A 131 16.36 4.78 -9.49
CA GLY A 131 16.59 6.19 -9.18
C GLY A 131 16.94 7.08 -10.37
N GLU A 132 16.93 6.56 -11.60
CA GLU A 132 16.93 7.36 -12.81
C GLU A 132 15.50 7.54 -13.34
N CYS A 133 15.20 8.68 -13.94
CA CYS A 133 13.91 8.88 -14.58
C CYS A 133 14.02 9.69 -15.88
N ALA A 134 13.01 9.53 -16.74
CA ALA A 134 12.79 10.37 -17.90
C ALA A 134 11.48 11.14 -17.74
N VAL A 135 11.53 12.46 -17.86
CA VAL A 135 10.36 13.33 -17.72
C VAL A 135 9.55 13.33 -19.02
N ILE A 136 8.24 13.13 -18.91
CA ILE A 136 7.32 13.19 -20.03
C ILE A 136 6.92 14.64 -20.29
N LEU A 137 7.36 15.18 -21.42
CA LEU A 137 6.98 16.52 -21.83
C LEU A 137 5.61 16.48 -22.53
N THR A 138 4.69 17.31 -22.04
CA THR A 138 3.37 17.51 -22.66
C THR A 138 3.23 18.98 -23.08
N LYS A 139 2.29 19.30 -23.96
CA LYS A 139 2.06 20.71 -24.38
C LYS A 139 1.64 21.62 -23.23
N THR A 140 1.08 21.07 -22.18
CA THR A 140 0.69 21.80 -20.96
C THR A 140 1.83 21.92 -19.96
N PHE A 141 2.85 21.06 -20.09
CA PHE A 141 4.03 21.01 -19.23
C PHE A 141 5.31 21.13 -20.09
N THR A 142 5.42 22.22 -20.80
CA THR A 142 6.59 22.59 -21.60
C THR A 142 7.46 23.62 -20.89
N GLY A 143 7.39 23.72 -19.57
CA GLY A 143 8.16 24.72 -18.84
C GLY A 143 9.58 24.87 -19.38
N ASP A 144 10.09 26.10 -19.42
CA ASP A 144 11.46 26.50 -19.83
C ASP A 144 12.58 25.81 -19.03
N SER A 145 12.30 24.68 -18.44
CA SER A 145 13.20 24.01 -17.52
C SER A 145 13.99 22.95 -18.24
N ASP A 146 15.28 23.18 -18.28
CA ASP A 146 16.28 22.15 -18.47
C ASP A 146 16.09 21.08 -17.39
N TRP A 147 15.46 19.98 -17.73
CA TRP A 147 15.16 18.88 -16.81
C TRP A 147 16.36 17.97 -16.58
N LEU A 148 17.27 17.90 -17.55
CA LEU A 148 18.40 16.97 -17.51
C LEU A 148 19.30 17.25 -16.28
N GLY A 149 19.60 16.19 -15.55
CA GLY A 149 20.46 16.24 -14.37
C GLY A 149 19.78 16.75 -13.10
N LYS A 150 18.52 17.22 -13.15
CA LYS A 150 17.79 17.63 -11.95
C LYS A 150 17.40 16.41 -11.11
N LYS A 151 17.29 16.64 -9.81
CA LYS A 151 16.84 15.64 -8.85
C LYS A 151 15.42 15.95 -8.38
N LEU A 152 14.68 14.88 -8.20
CA LEU A 152 13.32 14.88 -7.71
C LEU A 152 13.27 13.92 -6.52
N SER A 153 12.81 14.37 -5.36
CA SER A 153 12.70 13.56 -4.15
C SER A 153 11.22 13.30 -3.84
N VAL A 154 10.89 12.10 -3.40
CA VAL A 154 9.54 11.78 -2.91
C VAL A 154 9.30 12.57 -1.62
N ASP A 155 8.11 13.17 -1.47
CA ASP A 155 7.73 13.91 -0.26
C ASP A 155 7.84 12.97 0.96
N PRO A 156 8.52 13.37 2.03
CA PRO A 156 8.63 12.57 3.25
C PRO A 156 7.29 12.26 3.94
N GLY A 157 6.24 13.01 3.63
CA GLY A 157 4.87 12.79 4.13
C GLY A 157 4.10 11.71 3.36
N GLU A 158 4.60 11.26 2.21
CA GLU A 158 4.01 10.18 1.43
C GLU A 158 4.53 8.82 1.94
N GLU A 159 3.62 7.93 2.33
CA GLU A 159 3.91 6.57 2.80
C GLU A 159 4.26 5.59 1.66
N ASN A 160 4.97 6.06 0.63
CA ASN A 160 5.44 5.20 -0.45
C ASN A 160 6.78 4.54 -0.07
N GLU A 161 6.72 3.55 0.81
CA GLU A 161 7.92 2.79 1.25
C GLU A 161 8.47 1.86 0.16
N ASN A 162 7.65 1.53 -0.84
CA ASN A 162 7.92 0.50 -1.83
C ASN A 162 8.55 1.04 -3.12
N MET A 163 9.24 2.19 -3.07
CA MET A 163 9.93 2.76 -4.22
C MET A 163 11.14 3.59 -3.81
N VAL A 164 12.03 3.81 -4.76
CA VAL A 164 13.19 4.71 -4.60
C VAL A 164 12.73 6.12 -4.25
N ARG A 165 13.38 6.73 -3.26
CA ARG A 165 12.99 8.04 -2.73
C ARG A 165 13.60 9.24 -3.47
N GLU A 166 14.58 9.05 -4.31
CA GLU A 166 15.22 10.13 -5.11
C GLU A 166 15.39 9.67 -6.56
N PHE A 167 15.01 10.53 -7.49
CA PHE A 167 15.15 10.33 -8.92
C PHE A 167 16.04 11.38 -9.52
N THR A 168 16.94 10.97 -10.41
CA THR A 168 17.74 11.86 -11.25
C THR A 168 17.19 11.83 -12.67
N VAL A 169 16.87 12.96 -13.23
CA VAL A 169 16.35 13.08 -14.60
C VAL A 169 17.51 12.89 -15.59
N VAL A 170 17.48 11.77 -16.33
CA VAL A 170 18.50 11.41 -17.32
C VAL A 170 18.03 11.63 -18.76
N GLY A 171 16.73 11.85 -18.95
CA GLY A 171 16.18 12.13 -20.27
C GLY A 171 14.83 12.82 -20.20
N THR A 172 14.42 13.32 -21.37
CA THR A 172 13.05 13.80 -21.58
C THR A 172 12.44 13.05 -22.76
N VAL A 173 11.16 12.71 -22.64
CA VAL A 173 10.46 11.89 -23.61
C VAL A 173 9.10 12.50 -23.97
N ARG A 174 8.57 12.10 -25.11
CA ARG A 174 7.17 12.28 -25.49
C ARG A 174 6.48 10.93 -25.49
N SER A 175 5.27 10.88 -24.93
CA SER A 175 4.53 9.64 -24.75
C SER A 175 3.18 9.73 -25.45
N ALA A 176 2.81 8.69 -26.17
CA ALA A 176 1.49 8.55 -26.81
C ALA A 176 0.35 8.47 -25.78
N LEU A 177 0.64 8.09 -24.53
CA LEU A 177 -0.31 8.11 -23.40
C LEU A 177 -0.87 9.51 -23.11
N TYR A 178 -0.14 10.57 -23.44
CA TYR A 178 -0.41 11.93 -23.03
C TYR A 178 -0.60 12.89 -24.20
N ILE A 179 -1.41 12.48 -25.18
CA ILE A 179 -1.83 13.32 -26.31
C ILE A 179 -2.93 14.31 -25.93
N SER A 180 -3.67 14.05 -24.84
CA SER A 180 -4.70 14.96 -24.34
C SER A 180 -4.09 16.20 -23.71
N LEU A 181 -4.81 17.33 -23.82
CA LEU A 181 -4.47 18.59 -23.15
C LEU A 181 -4.93 18.63 -21.70
N GLU A 182 -5.79 17.71 -21.30
CA GLU A 182 -6.31 17.64 -19.93
C GLU A 182 -5.34 16.87 -19.03
N ASN A 183 -5.10 17.42 -17.83
CA ASN A 183 -4.34 16.72 -16.83
C ASN A 183 -5.21 15.63 -16.19
N ALA A 184 -4.62 14.45 -16.00
CA ALA A 184 -5.25 13.37 -15.26
C ALA A 184 -5.52 13.79 -13.80
N ARG A 185 -6.61 13.30 -13.24
CA ARG A 185 -6.95 13.52 -11.83
C ARG A 185 -6.35 12.42 -10.97
N THR A 186 -6.07 12.77 -9.73
CA THR A 186 -5.56 11.86 -8.70
C THR A 186 -6.16 12.23 -7.35
N GLN A 187 -6.00 11.36 -6.37
CA GLN A 187 -6.34 11.64 -4.96
C GLN A 187 -5.13 12.17 -4.16
N VAL A 188 -3.96 12.19 -4.79
CA VAL A 188 -2.69 12.61 -4.19
C VAL A 188 -2.43 14.10 -4.45
N GLY A 189 -1.76 14.75 -3.54
CA GLY A 189 -1.26 16.12 -3.67
C GLY A 189 -2.35 17.14 -4.02
N THR A 190 -2.19 17.83 -5.14
CA THR A 190 -3.14 18.89 -5.59
C THR A 190 -4.44 18.34 -6.21
N GLY A 191 -4.56 17.02 -6.39
CA GLY A 191 -5.69 16.38 -7.08
C GLY A 191 -5.59 16.40 -8.61
N SER A 192 -4.51 16.94 -9.18
CA SER A 192 -4.24 16.98 -10.61
C SER A 192 -2.77 16.65 -10.88
N ILE A 193 -2.52 15.74 -11.81
CA ILE A 193 -1.17 15.32 -12.19
C ILE A 193 -0.54 16.39 -13.07
N ASP A 194 0.48 17.07 -12.56
CA ASP A 194 1.24 18.08 -13.29
C ASP A 194 2.60 17.59 -13.81
N LEU A 195 3.20 16.59 -13.15
CA LEU A 195 4.44 15.95 -13.59
C LEU A 195 4.20 14.48 -13.95
N LYS A 196 4.85 14.00 -14.99
CA LYS A 196 4.77 12.60 -15.41
C LYS A 196 6.16 12.13 -15.77
N LEU A 197 6.52 10.91 -15.37
CA LEU A 197 7.85 10.39 -15.64
C LEU A 197 7.85 8.87 -15.84
N TYR A 198 8.87 8.40 -16.54
CA TYR A 198 9.20 6.98 -16.64
C TYR A 198 10.43 6.67 -15.82
N THR A 199 10.43 5.50 -15.19
CA THR A 199 11.56 4.94 -14.44
C THR A 199 11.70 3.45 -14.78
N PRO A 200 12.87 2.81 -14.55
CA PRO A 200 13.00 1.38 -14.68
C PRO A 200 12.19 0.63 -13.60
N PRO A 201 11.76 -0.61 -13.86
CA PRO A 201 11.03 -1.43 -12.88
C PRO A 201 11.78 -1.58 -11.55
N GLU A 202 13.11 -1.62 -11.57
CA GLU A 202 13.99 -1.74 -10.41
C GLU A 202 13.89 -0.56 -9.43
N SER A 203 13.18 0.50 -9.82
CA SER A 203 12.87 1.64 -8.93
C SER A 203 11.75 1.32 -7.93
N PHE A 204 11.06 0.21 -8.09
CA PHE A 204 10.00 -0.27 -7.21
C PHE A 204 10.49 -1.51 -6.46
N ASP A 205 10.21 -1.54 -5.16
CA ASP A 205 10.50 -2.67 -4.27
C ASP A 205 9.15 -3.28 -3.84
N GLN A 206 8.49 -3.96 -4.78
CA GLN A 206 7.18 -4.57 -4.59
C GLN A 206 7.15 -5.94 -5.24
N ASP A 207 6.52 -6.90 -4.56
CA ASP A 207 6.34 -8.28 -5.04
C ASP A 207 5.14 -8.44 -6.00
N TYR A 208 4.48 -7.34 -6.37
CA TYR A 208 3.32 -7.34 -7.25
C TYR A 208 3.31 -6.11 -8.15
N TYR A 209 2.76 -6.24 -9.35
CA TYR A 209 2.61 -5.16 -10.31
C TYR A 209 1.27 -4.44 -10.10
N THR A 210 1.23 -3.13 -10.38
CA THR A 210 0.00 -2.34 -10.25
C THR A 210 -0.85 -2.34 -11.52
N ALA A 211 -0.23 -2.65 -12.66
CA ALA A 211 -0.89 -2.72 -13.96
C ALA A 211 -0.21 -3.73 -14.89
N ALA A 212 -0.93 -4.14 -15.93
CA ALA A 212 -0.38 -4.82 -17.09
C ALA A 212 -0.84 -4.11 -18.36
N TYR A 213 0.07 -3.91 -19.29
CA TYR A 213 -0.21 -3.34 -20.61
C TYR A 213 -0.31 -4.45 -21.65
N ILE A 214 -1.42 -4.46 -22.37
CA ILE A 214 -1.77 -5.52 -23.29
C ILE A 214 -1.88 -4.97 -24.71
N THR A 215 -1.21 -5.64 -25.63
CA THR A 215 -1.40 -5.44 -27.08
C THR A 215 -2.19 -6.60 -27.65
N VAL A 216 -3.25 -6.29 -28.38
CA VAL A 216 -4.15 -7.27 -28.98
C VAL A 216 -3.65 -7.67 -30.35
N ASP A 217 -3.71 -8.95 -30.68
CA ASP A 217 -3.30 -9.43 -32.00
C ASP A 217 -4.23 -8.89 -33.09
N GLY A 218 -3.66 -8.34 -34.15
CA GLY A 218 -4.39 -7.71 -35.25
C GLY A 218 -4.88 -6.27 -35.01
N SER A 219 -4.66 -5.69 -33.82
CA SER A 219 -5.09 -4.31 -33.50
C SER A 219 -4.44 -3.28 -34.39
N THR A 220 -3.14 -3.42 -34.69
CA THR A 220 -2.37 -2.49 -35.54
C THR A 220 -2.74 -2.52 -37.02
N GLU A 221 -3.53 -3.51 -37.45
CA GLU A 221 -4.06 -3.57 -38.84
C GLU A 221 -5.37 -2.79 -38.97
N LEU A 222 -5.97 -2.38 -37.86
CA LEU A 222 -7.24 -1.67 -37.76
C LEU A 222 -6.99 -0.21 -37.37
N ASN A 223 -7.87 0.67 -37.84
CA ASN A 223 -7.81 2.05 -37.36
C ASN A 223 -8.46 2.18 -35.98
N SER A 224 -7.75 2.69 -34.99
CA SER A 224 -8.16 2.80 -33.60
C SER A 224 -9.43 3.63 -33.34
N PHE A 225 -9.96 4.30 -34.36
CA PHE A 225 -11.18 5.12 -34.33
C PHE A 225 -12.31 4.56 -35.20
N ASN A 226 -12.27 3.27 -35.53
CA ASN A 226 -13.33 2.62 -36.28
C ASN A 226 -14.03 1.53 -35.46
N GLY A 227 -15.25 1.14 -35.88
CA GLY A 227 -16.04 0.14 -35.16
C GLY A 227 -15.49 -1.29 -35.25
N GLU A 228 -14.55 -1.60 -36.15
CA GLU A 228 -13.90 -2.91 -36.23
C GLU A 228 -12.87 -3.05 -35.13
N TYR A 229 -12.11 -1.98 -34.88
CA TYR A 229 -11.20 -1.90 -33.72
C TYR A 229 -11.98 -1.97 -32.41
N ASP A 230 -13.05 -1.15 -32.28
CA ASP A 230 -13.90 -1.17 -31.08
C ASP A 230 -14.41 -2.58 -30.79
N ALA A 231 -14.89 -3.30 -31.81
CA ALA A 231 -15.40 -4.66 -31.66
C ALA A 231 -14.31 -5.66 -31.25
N LEU A 232 -13.08 -5.52 -31.77
CA LEU A 232 -11.94 -6.34 -31.39
C LEU A 232 -11.55 -6.12 -29.92
N ILE A 233 -11.51 -4.84 -29.51
CA ILE A 233 -11.16 -4.45 -28.14
C ILE A 233 -12.25 -4.84 -27.15
N ASP A 234 -13.52 -4.70 -27.50
CA ASP A 234 -14.66 -5.13 -26.69
C ASP A 234 -14.64 -6.65 -26.44
N ASP A 235 -14.37 -7.46 -27.50
CA ASP A 235 -14.24 -8.92 -27.37
C ASP A 235 -13.07 -9.30 -26.46
N MET A 236 -11.91 -8.67 -26.66
CA MET A 236 -10.75 -8.90 -25.82
C MET A 236 -10.99 -8.45 -24.37
N SER A 237 -11.63 -7.32 -24.16
CA SER A 237 -12.00 -6.82 -22.84
C SER A 237 -12.87 -7.81 -22.10
N ALA A 238 -13.88 -8.41 -22.77
CA ALA A 238 -14.74 -9.42 -22.16
C ALA A 238 -13.95 -10.66 -21.72
N ARG A 239 -12.99 -11.11 -22.53
CA ARG A 239 -12.12 -12.26 -22.18
C ARG A 239 -11.18 -11.93 -21.03
N LEU A 240 -10.63 -10.72 -21.02
CA LEU A 240 -9.78 -10.24 -19.93
C LEU A 240 -10.58 -10.07 -18.63
N GLU A 241 -11.84 -9.67 -18.70
CA GLU A 241 -12.73 -9.60 -17.56
C GLU A 241 -12.99 -11.00 -17.00
N GLU A 242 -13.31 -12.00 -17.84
CA GLU A 242 -13.50 -13.38 -17.42
C GLU A 242 -12.26 -13.96 -16.73
N LEU A 243 -11.07 -13.78 -17.34
CA LEU A 243 -9.80 -14.19 -16.73
C LEU A 243 -9.56 -13.44 -15.43
N GLY A 244 -9.84 -12.13 -15.39
CA GLY A 244 -9.69 -11.28 -14.20
C GLY A 244 -10.56 -11.77 -13.03
N GLU A 245 -11.78 -12.23 -13.31
CA GLU A 245 -12.67 -12.81 -12.33
C GLU A 245 -12.08 -14.08 -11.70
N GLU A 246 -11.55 -14.98 -12.52
CA GLU A 246 -10.89 -16.19 -12.04
C GLU A 246 -9.64 -15.89 -11.21
N ARG A 247 -8.80 -15.01 -11.72
CA ARG A 247 -7.54 -14.63 -11.05
C ARG A 247 -7.77 -13.84 -9.75
N ALA A 248 -8.79 -13.00 -9.68
CA ALA A 248 -9.15 -12.30 -8.46
C ALA A 248 -9.49 -13.23 -7.30
N VAL A 249 -10.15 -14.38 -7.59
CA VAL A 249 -10.42 -15.40 -6.56
C VAL A 249 -9.13 -16.08 -6.10
N VAL A 250 -8.23 -16.40 -7.03
CA VAL A 250 -6.92 -16.98 -6.70
C VAL A 250 -6.14 -16.02 -5.81
N ARG A 251 -6.01 -14.75 -6.23
CA ARG A 251 -5.27 -13.73 -5.49
C ARG A 251 -5.86 -13.48 -4.10
N TYR A 252 -7.17 -13.42 -4.00
CA TYR A 252 -7.85 -13.30 -2.71
C TYR A 252 -7.48 -14.44 -1.75
N ASN A 253 -7.47 -15.70 -2.24
CA ASN A 253 -7.11 -16.84 -1.43
C ASN A 253 -5.63 -16.80 -1.03
N GLU A 254 -4.72 -16.43 -1.93
CA GLU A 254 -3.29 -16.26 -1.63
C GLU A 254 -3.07 -15.26 -0.48
N ILE A 255 -3.70 -14.09 -0.55
CA ILE A 255 -3.60 -13.05 0.49
C ILE A 255 -4.17 -13.55 1.83
N ILE A 256 -5.29 -14.29 1.81
CA ILE A 256 -5.87 -14.86 3.03
C ILE A 256 -4.98 -15.96 3.61
N ASP A 257 -4.39 -16.80 2.77
CA ASP A 257 -3.50 -17.87 3.23
C ASP A 257 -2.20 -17.28 3.82
N GLU A 258 -1.62 -16.26 3.21
CA GLU A 258 -0.47 -15.52 3.72
C GLU A 258 -0.78 -14.85 5.08
N ALA A 259 -1.90 -14.14 5.17
CA ALA A 259 -2.33 -13.52 6.43
C ALA A 259 -2.61 -14.55 7.54
N ASN A 260 -3.17 -15.72 7.19
CA ASN A 260 -3.39 -16.80 8.14
C ASN A 260 -2.07 -17.46 8.59
N ALA A 261 -1.10 -17.58 7.69
CA ALA A 261 0.25 -18.08 8.02
C ALA A 261 0.96 -17.13 9.00
N GLU A 262 0.98 -15.83 8.71
CA GLU A 262 1.54 -14.82 9.62
C GLU A 262 0.85 -14.82 10.99
N LEU A 263 -0.50 -14.93 11.01
CA LEU A 263 -1.26 -15.01 12.25
C LEU A 263 -0.90 -16.26 13.06
N SER A 264 -0.73 -17.40 12.37
CA SER A 264 -0.35 -18.67 12.99
C SER A 264 1.05 -18.60 13.60
N ASP A 265 1.99 -17.98 12.89
CA ASP A 265 3.37 -17.80 13.38
C ASP A 265 3.41 -16.83 14.57
N ALA A 266 2.70 -15.71 14.49
CA ALA A 266 2.57 -14.76 15.62
C ALA A 266 1.89 -15.40 16.85
N GLN A 267 0.86 -16.23 16.65
CA GLN A 267 0.22 -16.97 17.73
C GLN A 267 1.17 -17.97 18.40
N LYS A 268 1.98 -18.66 17.61
CA LYS A 268 2.99 -19.59 18.12
C LYS A 268 4.07 -18.87 18.92
N GLU A 269 4.58 -17.76 18.41
CA GLU A 269 5.55 -16.93 19.12
C GLU A 269 4.99 -16.43 20.46
N TYR A 270 3.72 -16.01 20.46
CA TYR A 270 3.02 -15.64 21.69
C TYR A 270 2.89 -16.79 22.67
N ASP A 271 2.48 -17.98 22.21
CA ASP A 271 2.30 -19.16 23.05
C ASP A 271 3.65 -19.62 23.64
N ASP A 272 4.72 -19.58 22.87
CA ASP A 272 6.08 -19.88 23.31
C ASP A 272 6.55 -18.86 24.36
N ALA A 273 6.40 -17.56 24.11
CA ALA A 273 6.75 -16.51 25.07
C ALA A 273 5.94 -16.59 26.37
N LYS A 274 4.66 -16.93 26.27
CA LYS A 274 3.80 -17.15 27.44
C LYS A 274 4.25 -18.36 28.25
N ALA A 275 4.58 -19.47 27.56
CA ALA A 275 5.05 -20.68 28.24
C ALA A 275 6.39 -20.46 28.93
N ASP A 276 7.27 -19.62 28.38
CA ASP A 276 8.53 -19.23 29.02
C ASP A 276 8.28 -18.35 30.25
N ALA A 277 7.40 -17.35 30.13
CA ALA A 277 7.02 -16.50 31.28
C ALA A 277 6.34 -17.29 32.40
N ASP A 278 5.47 -18.26 32.09
CA ASP A 278 4.82 -19.14 33.05
C ASP A 278 5.85 -20.04 33.78
N ARG A 279 6.89 -20.53 33.03
CA ARG A 279 8.00 -21.29 33.62
C ARG A 279 8.84 -20.43 34.59
N GLU A 280 9.27 -19.26 34.13
CA GLU A 280 10.03 -18.32 34.96
C GLU A 280 9.27 -17.93 36.26
N LEU A 281 7.95 -17.69 36.12
CA LEU A 281 7.08 -17.40 37.28
C LEU A 281 6.99 -18.58 38.23
N SER A 282 6.84 -19.80 37.69
CA SER A 282 6.78 -21.03 38.52
C SER A 282 8.08 -21.29 39.25
N ASP A 283 9.22 -21.08 38.59
CA ASP A 283 10.53 -21.25 39.20
C ASP A 283 10.77 -20.19 40.29
N ALA A 284 10.42 -18.93 40.04
CA ALA A 284 10.50 -17.86 41.02
C ALA A 284 9.60 -18.10 42.23
N LEU A 285 8.38 -18.63 42.02
CA LEU A 285 7.48 -19.01 43.13
C LEU A 285 8.07 -20.13 43.97
N LYS A 286 8.72 -21.11 43.35
CA LYS A 286 9.38 -22.21 44.04
C LYS A 286 10.58 -21.72 44.88
N GLU A 287 11.40 -20.83 44.28
CA GLU A 287 12.50 -20.20 45.02
C GLU A 287 12.00 -19.41 46.23
N LEU A 288 10.87 -18.72 46.11
CA LEU A 288 10.24 -17.98 47.22
C LEU A 288 9.76 -18.94 48.31
N GLU A 289 9.10 -20.04 47.94
CA GLU A 289 8.63 -21.05 48.91
C GLU A 289 9.79 -21.72 49.66
N ASP A 290 10.89 -22.01 48.96
CA ASP A 290 12.09 -22.58 49.57
C ASP A 290 12.79 -21.55 50.47
N ALA A 291 12.84 -20.28 50.12
CA ALA A 291 13.34 -19.19 50.95
C ALA A 291 12.45 -18.95 52.19
N GLU A 292 11.13 -19.08 52.09
CA GLU A 292 10.22 -19.04 53.26
C GLU A 292 10.48 -20.19 54.24
N LYS A 293 10.70 -21.42 53.73
CA LYS A 293 11.04 -22.57 54.58
C LYS A 293 12.35 -22.38 55.31
N GLU A 294 13.39 -21.86 54.61
CA GLU A 294 14.68 -21.53 55.25
C GLU A 294 14.51 -20.46 56.34
N LEU A 295 13.68 -19.45 56.08
CA LEU A 295 13.38 -18.42 57.07
C LEU A 295 12.67 -18.97 58.30
N ASP A 296 11.69 -19.86 58.14
CA ASP A 296 10.98 -20.48 59.24
C ASP A 296 11.89 -21.41 60.06
N HIS A 297 12.78 -22.15 59.38
CA HIS A 297 13.82 -22.95 60.05
C HIS A 297 14.75 -22.06 60.89
N GLY A 298 15.25 -20.95 60.32
CA GLY A 298 16.09 -20.00 61.00
C GLY A 298 15.39 -19.33 62.23
N ARG A 299 14.06 -19.10 62.12
CA ARG A 299 13.26 -18.60 63.26
C ARG A 299 13.14 -19.64 64.38
N GLN A 300 12.93 -20.93 64.02
CA GLN A 300 12.88 -22.00 65.01
C GLN A 300 14.21 -22.16 65.72
N GLU A 301 15.33 -22.16 64.98
CA GLU A 301 16.65 -22.20 65.57
C GLU A 301 16.91 -21.02 66.54
N LEU A 302 16.45 -19.80 66.15
CA LEU A 302 16.57 -18.61 67.00
C LEU A 302 15.76 -18.73 68.26
N GLU A 303 14.52 -19.26 68.20
CA GLU A 303 13.66 -19.47 69.39
C GLU A 303 14.21 -20.58 70.28
N GLU A 304 14.78 -21.66 69.74
CA GLU A 304 15.48 -22.69 70.48
C GLU A 304 16.70 -22.11 71.23
N ALA A 305 17.53 -21.32 70.52
CA ALA A 305 18.69 -20.66 71.08
C ALA A 305 18.32 -19.67 72.20
N LYS A 306 17.21 -18.90 72.04
CA LYS A 306 16.68 -18.02 73.07
C LYS A 306 16.23 -18.81 74.32
N LYS A 307 15.52 -19.94 74.06
CA LYS A 307 15.04 -20.80 75.16
C LYS A 307 16.20 -21.43 75.95
N GLU A 308 17.23 -21.91 75.24
CA GLU A 308 18.45 -22.41 75.85
C GLU A 308 19.15 -21.32 76.66
N LEU A 309 19.19 -20.07 76.12
CA LEU A 309 19.74 -18.92 76.79
C LEU A 309 18.92 -18.57 78.09
N GLU A 310 17.57 -18.57 78.00
CA GLU A 310 16.65 -18.32 79.14
C GLU A 310 16.81 -19.42 80.21
N ASP A 311 16.96 -20.67 79.76
CA ASP A 311 17.16 -21.79 80.70
C ASP A 311 18.55 -21.73 81.36
N GLY A 312 19.62 -21.35 80.58
CA GLY A 312 20.92 -21.07 81.07
C GLY A 312 20.94 -19.90 82.09
N GLN A 313 20.15 -18.81 81.79
CA GLN A 313 20.00 -17.69 82.74
C GLN A 313 19.32 -18.13 84.04
N LYS A 314 18.30 -19.02 83.98
CA LYS A 314 17.64 -19.58 85.22
C LYS A 314 18.59 -20.44 86.04
N GLU A 315 19.46 -21.23 85.35
CA GLU A 315 20.50 -22.00 86.06
C GLU A 315 21.49 -21.08 86.75
N ILE A 316 21.89 -20.00 86.10
CA ILE A 316 22.79 -19.01 86.67
C ILE A 316 22.12 -18.31 87.87
N ASP A 317 20.83 -17.84 87.75
CA ASP A 317 20.06 -17.21 88.81
C ASP A 317 19.87 -18.14 89.99
N GLY A 318 19.65 -19.45 89.75
CA GLY A 318 19.58 -20.48 90.74
C GLY A 318 20.92 -20.73 91.51
N GLY A 319 22.04 -20.72 90.77
CA GLY A 319 23.37 -20.89 91.29
C GLY A 319 23.94 -19.68 92.03
N TRP A 320 23.31 -18.50 91.89
CA TRP A 320 23.73 -17.24 92.51
C TRP A 320 23.66 -17.26 94.01
N ALA A 321 22.83 -18.11 94.58
CA ALA A 321 22.68 -18.26 96.07
C ALA A 321 23.85 -18.96 96.73
N GLU A 322 24.57 -19.82 96.03
CA GLU A 322 25.65 -20.67 96.60
C GLU A 322 27.08 -20.29 96.22
N TYR A 323 27.37 -19.72 95.03
CA TYR A 323 28.74 -19.48 94.63
C TYR A 323 28.93 -18.14 93.92
N ARG A 324 29.29 -17.08 94.71
CA ARG A 324 29.61 -15.74 94.13
C ARG A 324 30.84 -15.71 93.21
N ALA A 325 31.63 -16.72 93.20
CA ALA A 325 32.87 -16.77 92.39
C ALA A 325 32.68 -17.19 90.92
N GLU A 326 31.56 -17.86 90.60
CA GLU A 326 31.27 -18.33 89.24
C GLU A 326 30.52 -17.30 88.37
N ILE A 327 30.01 -16.20 88.99
CA ILE A 327 29.22 -15.16 88.24
C ILE A 327 30.00 -14.56 87.09
N ALA A 328 31.29 -14.33 87.19
CA ALA A 328 32.08 -13.74 86.15
C ALA A 328 32.23 -14.69 84.90
N ASN A 329 32.29 -16.00 85.13
CA ASN A 329 32.35 -16.98 84.00
C ASN A 329 30.97 -17.17 83.39
N ALA A 330 29.93 -17.24 84.20
CA ALA A 330 28.55 -17.33 83.72
C ALA A 330 28.12 -16.08 82.96
N GLN A 331 28.51 -14.90 83.38
CA GLN A 331 28.25 -13.65 82.63
C GLN A 331 28.94 -13.66 81.29
N LYS A 332 30.17 -14.23 81.22
CA LYS A 332 30.91 -14.35 79.94
C LYS A 332 30.23 -15.32 78.94
N GLU A 333 29.62 -16.40 79.46
CA GLU A 333 28.84 -17.33 78.65
C GLU A 333 27.57 -16.68 78.11
N ILE A 334 26.90 -15.87 78.93
CA ILE A 334 25.72 -15.09 78.54
C ILE A 334 26.12 -14.10 77.43
N ASP A 335 27.22 -13.34 77.56
CA ASP A 335 27.69 -12.38 76.59
C ASP A 335 28.04 -13.05 75.24
N ASN A 336 28.61 -14.26 75.27
CA ASN A 336 28.87 -15.04 74.04
C ASN A 336 27.54 -15.50 73.42
N GLY A 337 26.55 -15.85 74.21
CA GLY A 337 25.20 -16.18 73.71
C GLY A 337 24.51 -15.02 72.99
N TRP A 338 24.63 -13.83 73.59
CA TRP A 338 24.10 -12.62 72.94
C TRP A 338 24.80 -12.28 71.63
N ALA A 339 26.12 -12.45 71.52
CA ALA A 339 26.87 -12.26 70.33
C ALA A 339 26.45 -13.25 69.23
N GLN A 340 26.08 -14.48 69.62
CA GLN A 340 25.53 -15.46 68.64
C GLN A 340 24.12 -15.07 68.19
N ILE A 341 23.28 -14.57 69.05
CA ILE A 341 21.93 -14.09 68.73
C ILE A 341 22.00 -12.92 67.75
N ASP A 342 22.90 -11.96 68.01
CA ASP A 342 23.15 -10.85 67.10
C ASP A 342 23.59 -11.34 65.71
N GLY A 343 24.45 -12.40 65.69
CA GLY A 343 24.83 -13.05 64.42
C GLY A 343 23.65 -13.69 63.70
N TYR A 344 22.75 -14.38 64.41
CA TYR A 344 21.54 -14.94 63.82
C TYR A 344 20.55 -13.87 63.39
N GLN A 345 20.45 -12.76 64.14
CA GLN A 345 19.61 -11.61 63.77
C GLN A 345 20.11 -10.98 62.43
N ALA A 346 21.43 -10.81 62.27
CA ALA A 346 22.01 -10.33 61.03
C ALA A 346 21.74 -11.27 59.84
N GLN A 347 21.78 -12.59 60.08
CA GLN A 347 21.37 -13.56 59.04
C GLN A 347 19.88 -13.46 58.69
N LEU A 348 19.03 -13.25 59.69
CA LEU A 348 17.59 -13.06 59.47
C LEU A 348 17.30 -11.81 58.66
N ASP A 349 17.95 -10.68 58.98
CA ASP A 349 17.80 -9.41 58.27
C ASP A 349 18.30 -9.53 56.82
N SER A 350 19.37 -10.33 56.61
CA SER A 350 19.84 -10.67 55.27
C SER A 350 18.76 -11.44 54.49
N GLY A 351 18.15 -12.46 55.10
CA GLY A 351 17.09 -13.26 54.47
C GLY A 351 15.83 -12.41 54.13
N PHE A 352 15.45 -11.46 54.96
CA PHE A 352 14.37 -10.52 54.67
C PHE A 352 14.70 -9.62 53.46
N THR A 353 15.98 -9.22 53.32
CA THR A 353 16.42 -8.42 52.18
C THR A 353 16.32 -9.21 50.90
N GLU A 354 16.71 -10.50 50.93
CA GLU A 354 16.60 -11.40 49.76
C GLU A 354 15.14 -11.63 49.33
N ILE A 355 14.25 -11.84 50.29
CA ILE A 355 12.81 -11.98 50.03
C ILE A 355 12.23 -10.72 49.42
N SER A 356 12.61 -9.54 49.90
CA SER A 356 12.17 -8.27 49.36
C SER A 356 12.65 -8.07 47.93
N ALA A 357 13.88 -8.49 47.64
CA ALA A 357 14.42 -8.45 46.27
C ALA A 357 13.67 -9.41 45.33
N ALA A 358 13.39 -10.64 45.79
CA ALA A 358 12.61 -11.61 45.02
C ALA A 358 11.18 -11.12 44.74
N GLN A 359 10.51 -10.49 45.74
CA GLN A 359 9.20 -9.86 45.53
C GLN A 359 9.25 -8.73 44.49
N GLY A 360 10.35 -7.96 44.45
CA GLY A 360 10.55 -6.94 43.44
C GLY A 360 10.65 -7.54 42.02
N GLN A 361 11.37 -8.66 41.90
CA GLN A 361 11.49 -9.37 40.61
C GLN A 361 10.13 -9.93 40.14
N ILE A 362 9.35 -10.51 41.05
CA ILE A 362 8.00 -10.99 40.70
C ILE A 362 7.10 -9.84 40.22
N THR A 363 7.15 -8.70 40.92
CA THR A 363 6.34 -7.53 40.55
C THR A 363 6.76 -6.97 39.17
N ALA A 364 8.05 -7.01 38.87
CA ALA A 364 8.56 -6.62 37.56
C ALA A 364 8.08 -7.57 36.45
N GLY A 365 8.15 -8.89 36.71
CA GLY A 365 7.65 -9.91 35.79
C GLY A 365 6.15 -9.78 35.48
N TYR A 366 5.33 -9.45 36.51
CA TYR A 366 3.90 -9.18 36.28
C TYR A 366 3.66 -7.96 35.40
N LYS A 367 4.46 -6.89 35.53
CA LYS A 367 4.34 -5.71 34.66
C LYS A 367 4.72 -6.00 33.23
N GLU A 368 5.74 -6.85 33.02
CA GLU A 368 6.11 -7.29 31.66
C GLU A 368 5.01 -8.14 31.02
N LEU A 369 4.40 -9.04 31.80
CA LEU A 369 3.29 -9.86 31.36
C LEU A 369 2.08 -8.98 30.96
N GLU A 370 1.71 -8.04 31.81
CA GLU A 370 0.61 -7.09 31.55
C GLU A 370 0.87 -6.24 30.31
N SER A 371 2.13 -5.81 30.09
CA SER A 371 2.52 -5.11 28.88
C SER A 371 2.37 -5.98 27.64
N SER A 372 2.78 -7.25 27.72
CA SER A 372 2.67 -8.22 26.62
C SER A 372 1.21 -8.57 26.32
N GLU A 373 0.38 -8.72 27.35
CA GLU A 373 -1.08 -8.89 27.18
C GLU A 373 -1.73 -7.67 26.50
N GLY A 374 -1.28 -6.46 26.89
CA GLY A 374 -1.75 -5.22 26.25
C GLY A 374 -1.39 -5.14 24.76
N GLN A 375 -0.17 -5.55 24.40
CA GLN A 375 0.26 -5.62 23.00
C GLN A 375 -0.55 -6.65 22.20
N LEU A 376 -0.82 -7.82 22.81
CA LEU A 376 -1.65 -8.84 22.18
C LEU A 376 -3.10 -8.38 22.00
N ALA A 377 -3.67 -7.74 23.01
CA ALA A 377 -5.02 -7.18 22.91
C ALA A 377 -5.13 -6.13 21.80
N ALA A 378 -4.08 -5.28 21.66
CA ALA A 378 -4.02 -4.30 20.59
C ALA A 378 -3.89 -4.95 19.20
N ALA A 379 -3.08 -6.00 19.09
CA ALA A 379 -2.93 -6.77 17.83
C ALA A 379 -4.23 -7.49 17.46
N LYS A 380 -4.90 -8.10 18.46
CA LYS A 380 -6.21 -8.74 18.27
C LYS A 380 -7.28 -7.74 17.86
N ALA A 381 -7.31 -6.56 18.49
CA ALA A 381 -8.26 -5.51 18.13
C ALA A 381 -8.05 -5.00 16.69
N ARG A 382 -6.80 -4.92 16.23
CA ARG A 382 -6.48 -4.59 14.82
C ARG A 382 -6.98 -5.67 13.87
N LEU A 383 -6.77 -6.94 14.21
CA LEU A 383 -7.24 -8.07 13.41
C LEU A 383 -8.76 -8.10 13.33
N ASP A 384 -9.44 -7.91 14.47
CA ASP A 384 -10.91 -7.87 14.54
C ASP A 384 -11.47 -6.67 13.75
N ALA A 385 -10.81 -5.51 13.80
CA ALA A 385 -11.18 -4.34 13.00
C ALA A 385 -11.04 -4.61 11.50
N THR A 386 -9.95 -5.26 11.08
CA THR A 386 -9.72 -5.63 9.69
C THR A 386 -10.76 -6.66 9.23
N LYS A 387 -11.10 -7.62 10.09
CA LYS A 387 -12.15 -8.61 9.80
C LYS A 387 -13.52 -7.95 9.63
N VAL A 388 -13.88 -7.01 10.52
CA VAL A 388 -15.13 -6.24 10.42
C VAL A 388 -15.17 -5.40 9.15
N GLN A 389 -14.04 -4.82 8.73
CA GLN A 389 -13.96 -4.11 7.45
C GLN A 389 -14.18 -5.05 6.26
N LEU A 390 -13.58 -6.24 6.30
CA LEU A 390 -13.72 -7.25 5.26
C LEU A 390 -15.16 -7.78 5.17
N ASP A 391 -15.78 -8.07 6.32
CA ASP A 391 -17.17 -8.51 6.40
C ASP A 391 -18.13 -7.39 5.90
N GLY A 392 -17.86 -6.13 6.25
CA GLY A 392 -18.62 -4.96 5.77
C GLY A 392 -18.50 -4.76 4.25
N LEU A 393 -17.31 -5.02 3.69
CA LEU A 393 -17.10 -4.97 2.24
C LEU A 393 -17.86 -6.09 1.53
N ALA A 394 -17.90 -7.30 2.12
CA ALA A 394 -18.65 -8.42 1.58
C ALA A 394 -20.16 -8.16 1.60
N GLU A 395 -20.69 -7.59 2.70
CA GLU A 395 -22.10 -7.19 2.79
C GLU A 395 -22.43 -6.05 1.81
N GLY A 396 -21.55 -5.06 1.69
CA GLY A 396 -21.70 -3.97 0.74
C GLY A 396 -21.71 -4.45 -0.71
N LYS A 397 -20.86 -5.40 -1.06
CA LYS A 397 -20.85 -6.04 -2.38
C LYS A 397 -22.15 -6.80 -2.67
N ALA A 398 -22.67 -7.52 -1.69
CA ALA A 398 -23.95 -8.21 -1.83
C ALA A 398 -25.12 -7.24 -2.02
N ALA A 399 -25.13 -6.14 -1.28
CA ALA A 399 -26.14 -5.08 -1.43
C ALA A 399 -26.04 -4.39 -2.80
N LEU A 400 -24.82 -4.12 -3.28
CA LEU A 400 -24.56 -3.54 -4.59
C LEU A 400 -25.03 -4.47 -5.71
N ALA A 401 -24.75 -5.77 -5.60
CA ALA A 401 -25.22 -6.77 -6.55
C ALA A 401 -26.78 -6.82 -6.61
N GLY A 402 -27.43 -6.73 -5.44
CA GLY A 402 -28.88 -6.65 -5.36
C GLY A 402 -29.46 -5.41 -6.02
N LEU A 403 -28.83 -4.26 -5.82
CA LEU A 403 -29.25 -3.00 -6.42
C LEU A 403 -28.98 -2.94 -7.92
N ALA A 404 -27.83 -3.46 -8.35
CA ALA A 404 -27.48 -3.61 -9.76
C ALA A 404 -28.49 -4.49 -10.50
N ALA A 405 -28.94 -5.57 -9.87
CA ALA A 405 -29.99 -6.44 -10.41
C ALA A 405 -31.34 -5.73 -10.56
N GLN A 406 -31.72 -4.87 -9.61
CA GLN A 406 -32.95 -4.07 -9.68
C GLN A 406 -32.91 -2.99 -10.78
N LEU A 407 -31.73 -2.45 -11.08
CA LEU A 407 -31.57 -1.39 -12.07
C LEU A 407 -31.21 -1.93 -13.46
N GLY A 408 -31.19 -3.25 -13.65
CA GLY A 408 -30.92 -3.89 -14.94
C GLY A 408 -29.46 -3.75 -15.39
N LEU A 409 -28.54 -3.44 -14.48
CA LEU A 409 -27.12 -3.37 -14.75
C LEU A 409 -26.51 -4.79 -14.83
N PRO A 410 -25.42 -4.99 -15.56
CA PRO A 410 -24.78 -6.29 -15.66
C PRO A 410 -24.44 -6.84 -14.28
N GLN A 411 -24.88 -8.06 -13.99
CA GLN A 411 -24.51 -8.76 -12.77
C GLN A 411 -23.09 -9.30 -12.90
N GLY A 412 -22.22 -8.89 -12.00
CA GLY A 412 -20.85 -9.33 -11.98
C GLY A 412 -20.65 -10.63 -11.22
N ASP A 413 -19.45 -11.11 -11.31
CA ASP A 413 -18.96 -12.38 -10.82
C ASP A 413 -18.51 -12.41 -9.35
N GLY A 414 -18.70 -11.33 -8.64
CA GLY A 414 -18.29 -11.20 -7.24
C GLY A 414 -16.83 -10.74 -7.02
N SER A 415 -16.07 -10.41 -8.10
CA SER A 415 -14.71 -9.86 -7.97
C SER A 415 -14.72 -8.43 -7.40
N ASP A 416 -13.61 -8.00 -6.81
CA ASP A 416 -13.49 -6.64 -6.26
C ASP A 416 -13.47 -5.59 -7.35
N ALA A 417 -12.86 -5.90 -8.48
CA ALA A 417 -12.86 -5.05 -9.66
C ALA A 417 -14.25 -4.77 -10.22
N TRP A 418 -15.16 -5.76 -10.19
CA TRP A 418 -16.56 -5.57 -10.60
C TRP A 418 -17.31 -4.63 -9.66
N ALA A 419 -17.03 -4.65 -8.37
CA ALA A 419 -17.80 -3.84 -7.40
C ALA A 419 -17.58 -2.33 -7.57
N ILE A 420 -16.46 -1.92 -8.16
CA ILE A 420 -16.12 -0.49 -8.35
C ILE A 420 -16.90 0.12 -9.53
N GLU A 421 -17.02 -0.58 -10.66
CA GLU A 421 -17.72 -0.07 -11.84
C GLU A 421 -19.21 0.23 -11.62
N PRO A 422 -20.01 -0.67 -11.02
CA PRO A 422 -21.40 -0.36 -10.67
C PRO A 422 -21.57 0.80 -9.69
N ILE A 423 -20.62 1.02 -8.76
CA ILE A 423 -20.66 2.17 -7.86
C ILE A 423 -20.49 3.46 -8.65
N ILE A 424 -19.56 3.50 -9.61
CA ILE A 424 -19.36 4.65 -10.48
C ILE A 424 -20.58 4.91 -11.36
N MET A 425 -21.22 3.85 -11.88
CA MET A 425 -22.44 3.97 -12.66
C MET A 425 -23.64 4.42 -11.81
N LEU A 426 -23.75 3.93 -10.58
CA LEU A 426 -24.76 4.34 -9.62
C LEU A 426 -24.63 5.82 -9.22
N GLU A 427 -23.44 6.35 -9.08
CA GLU A 427 -23.18 7.77 -8.84
C GLU A 427 -23.72 8.66 -9.99
N GLN A 428 -23.71 8.14 -11.25
CA GLN A 428 -24.23 8.88 -12.41
C GLN A 428 -25.74 8.79 -12.56
N VAL A 429 -26.36 7.67 -12.17
CA VAL A 429 -27.79 7.40 -12.37
C VAL A 429 -28.63 7.82 -11.16
N SER A 430 -28.10 7.67 -9.97
CA SER A 430 -28.73 8.06 -8.71
C SER A 430 -27.66 8.46 -7.68
N PRO A 431 -27.42 9.77 -7.52
CA PRO A 431 -26.40 10.27 -6.57
C PRO A 431 -26.64 9.84 -5.11
N GLU A 432 -27.91 9.65 -4.71
CA GLU A 432 -28.25 9.20 -3.36
C GLU A 432 -27.89 7.72 -3.12
N ALA A 433 -28.09 6.87 -4.12
CA ALA A 433 -27.69 5.46 -4.05
C ALA A 433 -26.16 5.30 -4.13
N GLY A 434 -25.49 6.09 -4.96
CA GLY A 434 -24.02 6.11 -5.03
C GLY A 434 -23.37 6.51 -3.71
N ALA A 435 -23.92 7.48 -3.01
CA ALA A 435 -23.41 7.95 -1.72
C ALA A 435 -23.45 6.88 -0.61
N GLN A 436 -24.39 5.94 -0.65
CA GLN A 436 -24.47 4.84 0.32
C GLN A 436 -23.31 3.86 0.19
N PHE A 437 -22.74 3.74 -0.99
CA PHE A 437 -21.62 2.82 -1.26
C PHE A 437 -20.26 3.53 -1.36
N ALA A 438 -20.19 4.82 -1.07
CA ALA A 438 -18.93 5.58 -1.11
C ALA A 438 -17.83 5.00 -0.19
N GLN A 439 -18.22 4.51 0.99
CA GLN A 439 -17.29 3.85 1.91
C GLN A 439 -16.82 2.48 1.39
N LEU A 440 -17.68 1.73 0.71
CA LEU A 440 -17.31 0.47 0.08
C LEU A 440 -16.30 0.68 -1.06
N LYS A 441 -16.52 1.71 -1.89
CA LYS A 441 -15.59 2.12 -2.95
C LYS A 441 -14.21 2.44 -2.38
N THR A 442 -14.14 3.29 -1.36
CA THR A 442 -12.89 3.65 -0.69
C THR A 442 -12.20 2.43 -0.05
N GLY A 443 -12.97 1.50 0.50
CA GLY A 443 -12.46 0.25 1.06
C GLY A 443 -11.85 -0.67 -0.01
N LEU A 444 -12.53 -0.82 -1.15
CA LEU A 444 -12.07 -1.64 -2.28
C LEU A 444 -10.86 -1.03 -3.02
N GLU A 445 -10.76 0.30 -3.06
CA GLU A 445 -9.60 1.00 -3.65
C GLU A 445 -8.36 0.98 -2.73
N SER A 446 -8.55 0.67 -1.44
CA SER A 446 -7.47 0.61 -0.44
C SER A 446 -6.94 -0.79 -0.17
N LEU A 447 -7.61 -1.83 -0.70
CA LEU A 447 -7.19 -3.22 -0.66
C LEU A 447 -6.32 -3.57 -1.85
#